data_5ae66fcc9357acfbf696a3a0221d6ef4
#
_entry.id   5ae66fcc9357acfbf696a3a0221d6ef4
#
_cell.length_a   1.000
_cell.length_b   1.000
_cell.length_c   1.000
_cell.angle_alpha   90.00
_cell.angle_beta   90.00
_cell.angle_gamma   90.00
#
_symmetry.space_group_name_H-M   'P 1'
#
loop_
_entity.id
_entity.type
_entity.pdbx_description
1 polymer ?
#
loop_
_entity_poly.entity_id
_entity_poly.type
_entity_poly.pdbx_seq_one_letter_code
_entity_poly.pdbx_strand_id
1 'polypeptide(L)'
;ARDMAAAKPCFISQGWAPQRRMNGETQSTSIAMLPILLGQIGLPGTNSGAREGDSYGLEAGLPTGANPVKVGMPVFLWPQAVVDAASLTAETAAVRGAPALRHNIKFIWNTQSNTLINQHGGINQLRPILEDETKVETIVCVDTQMTPSAMFADYVLPDVCHQESIDLMADSYAVGDQNYLMLSDKAIDPEWEQKPNWEIMRGLARRFGCEAAYT
;
A
#
# COMPACT_ATOMS: atom_id res chain seq x y z
N ALA A 1 12.24 30.63 1.20
CA ALA A 1 12.00 31.18 -0.14
C ALA A 1 13.28 31.82 -0.73
N ARG A 2 13.96 32.76 -0.03
CA ARG A 2 15.16 33.42 -0.56
C ARG A 2 16.30 32.44 -0.82
N ASP A 3 16.54 31.51 0.08
CA ASP A 3 17.60 30.49 -0.06
C ASP A 3 17.34 29.58 -1.24
N MET A 4 16.06 29.19 -1.42
CA MET A 4 15.61 28.39 -2.56
C MET A 4 15.80 29.14 -3.88
N ALA A 5 15.51 30.46 -3.93
CA ALA A 5 15.71 31.27 -5.10
C ALA A 5 17.20 31.53 -5.42
N ALA A 6 18.05 31.53 -4.40
CA ALA A 6 19.49 31.71 -4.53
C ALA A 6 20.24 30.42 -4.91
N ALA A 7 19.70 29.24 -4.58
CA ALA A 7 20.31 27.96 -4.89
C ALA A 7 20.26 27.67 -6.39
N LYS A 8 21.43 27.36 -6.98
CA LYS A 8 21.56 27.02 -8.39
C LYS A 8 22.64 25.93 -8.54
N PRO A 9 22.28 24.72 -8.95
CA PRO A 9 20.92 24.25 -9.26
C PRO A 9 20.05 24.10 -8.00
N CYS A 10 18.72 24.15 -8.18
CA CYS A 10 17.74 23.86 -7.16
C CYS A 10 16.83 22.73 -7.62
N PHE A 11 16.79 21.64 -6.89
CA PHE A 11 15.88 20.52 -7.09
C PHE A 11 14.83 20.52 -5.98
N ILE A 12 13.55 20.42 -6.35
CA ILE A 12 12.43 20.43 -5.42
C ILE A 12 11.67 19.12 -5.58
N SER A 13 11.61 18.35 -4.51
CA SER A 13 10.92 17.08 -4.45
C SER A 13 9.78 17.14 -3.44
N GLN A 14 8.73 16.39 -3.68
CA GLN A 14 7.65 16.17 -2.74
C GLN A 14 7.39 14.67 -2.59
N GLY A 15 7.14 14.24 -1.37
CA GLY A 15 6.65 12.91 -1.11
C GLY A 15 5.13 12.80 -1.35
N TRP A 16 4.55 11.68 -0.98
CA TRP A 16 3.14 11.38 -1.21
C TRP A 16 2.18 11.99 -0.19
N ALA A 17 2.68 12.55 0.90
CA ALA A 17 1.84 13.13 1.94
C ALA A 17 1.01 14.37 1.50
N PRO A 18 1.51 15.26 0.63
CA PRO A 18 0.76 16.45 0.23
C PRO A 18 -0.59 16.14 -0.42
N GLN A 19 -0.66 15.12 -1.32
CA GLN A 19 -1.91 14.79 -2.01
C GLN A 19 -2.85 13.89 -1.18
N ARG A 20 -2.37 13.30 -0.08
CA ARG A 20 -3.15 12.35 0.74
C ARG A 20 -4.00 13.03 1.80
N ARG A 21 -4.68 14.10 1.43
CA ARG A 21 -5.58 14.87 2.30
C ARG A 21 -6.64 15.60 1.48
N MET A 22 -7.61 16.19 2.17
CA MET A 22 -8.62 17.01 1.50
C MET A 22 -7.94 18.14 0.71
N ASN A 23 -8.31 18.29 -0.57
CA ASN A 23 -7.70 19.25 -1.52
C ASN A 23 -6.18 19.08 -1.68
N GLY A 24 -5.67 17.87 -1.50
CA GLY A 24 -4.25 17.56 -1.58
C GLY A 24 -3.65 17.76 -2.97
N GLU A 25 -4.46 17.62 -4.03
CA GLU A 25 -4.10 17.94 -5.41
C GLU A 25 -3.64 19.41 -5.56
N THR A 26 -4.31 20.34 -4.89
CA THR A 26 -3.92 21.76 -4.89
C THR A 26 -2.55 21.97 -4.24
N GLN A 27 -2.28 21.26 -3.16
CA GLN A 27 -0.98 21.35 -2.48
C GLN A 27 0.15 20.79 -3.36
N SER A 28 -0.07 19.63 -3.96
CA SER A 28 0.90 19.01 -4.87
C SER A 28 1.17 19.89 -6.09
N THR A 29 0.12 20.45 -6.69
CA THR A 29 0.25 21.39 -7.81
C THR A 29 1.03 22.63 -7.40
N SER A 30 0.77 23.19 -6.22
CA SER A 30 1.49 24.36 -5.71
C SER A 30 2.98 24.08 -5.51
N ILE A 31 3.35 22.90 -5.01
CA ILE A 31 4.75 22.49 -4.88
C ILE A 31 5.39 22.31 -6.26
N ALA A 32 4.70 21.69 -7.20
CA ALA A 32 5.19 21.48 -8.56
C ALA A 32 5.41 22.81 -9.33
N MET A 33 4.71 23.86 -8.96
CA MET A 33 4.91 25.20 -9.55
C MET A 33 6.19 25.88 -9.07
N LEU A 34 6.76 25.51 -7.93
CA LEU A 34 7.94 26.16 -7.37
C LEU A 34 9.18 26.11 -8.30
N PRO A 35 9.59 24.94 -8.83
CA PRO A 35 10.72 24.92 -9.77
C PRO A 35 10.44 25.70 -11.05
N ILE A 36 9.19 25.78 -11.50
CA ILE A 36 8.79 26.59 -12.66
C ILE A 36 9.02 28.07 -12.37
N LEU A 37 8.51 28.56 -11.23
CA LEU A 37 8.66 29.96 -10.80
C LEU A 37 10.13 30.36 -10.60
N LEU A 38 10.99 29.40 -10.24
CA LEU A 38 12.42 29.61 -10.08
C LEU A 38 13.21 29.51 -11.40
N GLY A 39 12.57 29.10 -12.50
CA GLY A 39 13.25 28.80 -13.76
C GLY A 39 14.22 27.61 -13.66
N GLN A 40 13.93 26.66 -12.75
CA GLN A 40 14.79 25.52 -12.44
C GLN A 40 14.13 24.23 -12.94
N ILE A 41 13.81 24.19 -14.25
CA ILE A 41 13.32 22.98 -14.95
C ILE A 41 14.15 22.73 -16.18
N GLY A 42 14.50 21.46 -16.42
CA GLY A 42 15.24 21.03 -17.60
C GLY A 42 16.71 21.44 -17.63
N LEU A 43 17.24 21.97 -16.54
CA LEU A 43 18.65 22.29 -16.39
C LEU A 43 19.38 21.19 -15.60
N PRO A 44 20.68 20.95 -15.83
CA PRO A 44 21.43 19.96 -15.05
C PRO A 44 21.34 20.21 -13.55
N GLY A 45 20.94 19.17 -12.80
CA GLY A 45 20.75 19.26 -11.34
C GLY A 45 19.43 19.90 -10.87
N THR A 46 18.49 20.16 -11.79
CA THR A 46 17.16 20.68 -11.48
C THR A 46 16.07 19.66 -11.80
N ASN A 47 14.80 20.05 -11.62
CA ASN A 47 13.66 19.18 -11.96
C ASN A 47 13.57 18.96 -13.47
N SER A 48 13.35 17.70 -13.89
CA SER A 48 13.15 17.32 -15.30
C SER A 48 11.74 17.59 -15.80
N GLY A 49 10.78 17.79 -14.90
CA GLY A 49 9.35 17.81 -15.19
C GLY A 49 8.73 16.41 -15.24
N ALA A 50 9.52 15.35 -15.14
CA ALA A 50 9.02 14.00 -15.00
C ALA A 50 8.41 13.79 -13.60
N ARG A 51 7.45 12.88 -13.51
CA ARG A 51 6.91 12.45 -12.23
C ARG A 51 8.00 11.76 -11.42
N GLU A 52 8.12 12.12 -10.16
CA GLU A 52 8.92 11.37 -9.20
C GLU A 52 8.38 9.94 -9.09
N GLY A 53 9.25 8.95 -9.25
CA GLY A 53 8.86 7.55 -9.17
C GLY A 53 8.26 6.96 -10.45
N ASP A 54 8.40 7.61 -11.57
CA ASP A 54 8.10 7.00 -12.86
C ASP A 54 9.33 6.22 -13.34
N SER A 55 9.23 4.92 -13.38
CA SER A 55 10.31 4.05 -13.83
C SER A 55 9.79 3.08 -14.90
N TYR A 56 10.66 2.71 -15.81
CA TYR A 56 10.46 1.54 -16.66
C TYR A 56 10.82 0.30 -15.85
N GLY A 57 9.96 -0.08 -14.89
CA GLY A 57 10.23 -1.21 -14.01
C GLY A 57 10.29 -2.53 -14.77
N LEU A 58 11.30 -3.32 -14.48
CA LEU A 58 11.24 -4.75 -14.75
C LEU A 58 10.31 -5.36 -13.70
N GLU A 59 9.04 -5.47 -14.03
CA GLU A 59 8.08 -6.15 -13.16
C GLU A 59 8.18 -7.66 -13.37
N ALA A 60 8.88 -8.32 -12.46
CA ALA A 60 8.79 -9.77 -12.31
C ALA A 60 7.79 -10.06 -11.18
N GLY A 61 6.55 -10.32 -11.54
CA GLY A 61 5.52 -10.73 -10.58
C GLY A 61 5.36 -12.25 -10.51
N LEU A 62 4.90 -12.74 -9.37
CA LEU A 62 4.43 -14.11 -9.28
C LEU A 62 3.22 -14.32 -10.21
N PRO A 63 3.00 -15.53 -10.74
CA PRO A 63 1.83 -15.83 -11.56
C PRO A 63 0.55 -15.46 -10.81
N THR A 64 -0.30 -14.68 -11.45
CA THR A 64 -1.61 -14.31 -10.89
C THR A 64 -2.71 -15.11 -11.57
N GLY A 65 -3.62 -15.68 -10.76
CA GLY A 65 -4.82 -16.32 -11.27
C GLY A 65 -5.85 -15.29 -11.78
N ALA A 66 -6.91 -15.77 -12.39
CA ALA A 66 -8.05 -14.95 -12.77
C ALA A 66 -8.89 -14.63 -11.53
N ASN A 67 -8.99 -13.35 -11.16
CA ASN A 67 -9.88 -12.94 -10.07
C ASN A 67 -11.36 -13.15 -10.47
N PRO A 68 -12.09 -14.05 -9.80
CA PRO A 68 -13.50 -14.29 -10.09
C PRO A 68 -14.40 -13.13 -9.60
N VAL A 69 -13.93 -12.35 -8.64
CA VAL A 69 -14.68 -11.22 -8.08
C VAL A 69 -14.55 -10.03 -9.01
N LYS A 70 -15.66 -9.62 -9.63
CA LYS A 70 -15.72 -8.47 -10.56
C LYS A 70 -16.28 -7.22 -9.90
N VAL A 71 -16.72 -7.33 -8.67
CA VAL A 71 -17.27 -6.22 -7.91
C VAL A 71 -16.15 -5.48 -7.20
N GLY A 72 -16.10 -4.17 -7.35
CA GLY A 72 -15.15 -3.29 -6.67
C GLY A 72 -15.85 -2.17 -5.93
N MET A 73 -15.21 -1.68 -4.88
CA MET A 73 -15.66 -0.52 -4.11
C MET A 73 -14.48 0.41 -3.83
N PRO A 74 -14.71 1.69 -3.53
CA PRO A 74 -13.66 2.58 -3.04
C PRO A 74 -13.04 2.03 -1.75
N VAL A 75 -11.70 2.01 -1.69
CA VAL A 75 -10.94 1.40 -0.59
C VAL A 75 -11.31 1.97 0.79
N PHE A 76 -11.61 3.27 0.86
CA PHE A 76 -11.94 3.92 2.14
C PHE A 76 -13.33 3.59 2.70
N LEU A 77 -14.14 2.81 1.98
CA LEU A 77 -15.47 2.40 2.42
C LEU A 77 -15.50 0.98 3.02
N TRP A 78 -14.33 0.34 3.19
CA TRP A 78 -14.29 -1.00 3.79
C TRP A 78 -14.94 -1.08 5.19
N PRO A 79 -14.82 -0.05 6.09
CA PRO A 79 -15.51 -0.13 7.38
C PRO A 79 -17.03 -0.18 7.24
N GLN A 80 -17.59 0.59 6.31
CA GLN A 80 -19.01 0.54 6.01
C GLN A 80 -19.40 -0.80 5.38
N ALA A 81 -18.54 -1.39 4.53
CA ALA A 81 -18.77 -2.71 3.97
C ALA A 81 -18.73 -3.84 5.02
N VAL A 82 -18.07 -3.64 6.15
CA VAL A 82 -18.13 -4.54 7.31
C VAL A 82 -19.50 -4.42 8.00
N VAL A 83 -20.00 -3.21 8.19
CA VAL A 83 -21.22 -2.95 8.98
C VAL A 83 -22.48 -3.19 8.16
N ASP A 84 -22.54 -2.62 6.97
CA ASP A 84 -23.73 -2.63 6.10
C ASP A 84 -23.31 -2.49 4.62
N ALA A 85 -22.87 -3.60 4.05
CA ALA A 85 -22.44 -3.63 2.65
C ALA A 85 -23.59 -3.29 1.68
N ALA A 86 -24.83 -3.64 2.01
CA ALA A 86 -25.98 -3.41 1.13
C ALA A 86 -26.27 -1.92 0.92
N SER A 87 -25.89 -1.04 1.84
CA SER A 87 -25.99 0.41 1.69
C SER A 87 -25.02 0.99 0.66
N LEU A 88 -23.95 0.24 0.31
CA LEU A 88 -22.96 0.65 -0.66
C LEU A 88 -23.42 0.25 -2.07
N THR A 89 -23.91 1.23 -2.80
CA THR A 89 -24.45 1.05 -4.17
C THR A 89 -23.56 1.73 -5.22
N ALA A 90 -23.84 1.46 -6.48
CA ALA A 90 -23.19 2.17 -7.59
C ALA A 90 -23.47 3.69 -7.53
N GLU A 91 -24.65 4.10 -7.07
CA GLU A 91 -25.05 5.51 -6.97
C GLU A 91 -24.47 6.19 -5.73
N THR A 92 -24.55 5.55 -4.56
CA THR A 92 -24.19 6.17 -3.28
C THR A 92 -22.70 6.06 -2.95
N ALA A 93 -22.02 5.03 -3.48
CA ALA A 93 -20.67 4.65 -3.08
C ALA A 93 -19.76 4.28 -4.25
N ALA A 94 -20.14 4.57 -5.49
CA ALA A 94 -19.37 4.23 -6.68
C ALA A 94 -18.96 2.76 -6.75
N VAL A 95 -19.79 1.84 -6.30
CA VAL A 95 -19.59 0.39 -6.48
C VAL A 95 -19.55 0.09 -7.98
N ARG A 96 -18.60 -0.73 -8.40
CA ARG A 96 -18.42 -1.12 -9.81
C ARG A 96 -18.68 -2.61 -9.98
N GLY A 97 -19.20 -3.01 -11.13
CA GLY A 97 -19.44 -4.41 -11.46
C GLY A 97 -20.70 -5.02 -10.84
N ALA A 98 -21.43 -4.27 -10.00
CA ALA A 98 -22.72 -4.64 -9.45
C ALA A 98 -23.50 -3.40 -9.02
N PRO A 99 -24.86 -3.47 -8.91
CA PRO A 99 -25.66 -2.35 -8.39
C PRO A 99 -25.35 -2.02 -6.92
N ALA A 100 -24.98 -3.00 -6.12
CA ALA A 100 -24.62 -2.88 -4.71
C ALA A 100 -23.72 -4.03 -4.26
N LEU A 101 -23.06 -3.89 -3.12
CA LEU A 101 -22.39 -5.01 -2.46
C LEU A 101 -23.46 -5.97 -1.89
N ARG A 102 -23.18 -7.28 -1.94
CA ARG A 102 -24.15 -8.31 -1.51
C ARG A 102 -23.92 -8.80 -0.09
N HIS A 103 -22.68 -8.78 0.35
CA HIS A 103 -22.26 -9.39 1.62
C HIS A 103 -21.36 -8.46 2.39
N ASN A 104 -21.53 -8.44 3.70
CA ASN A 104 -20.63 -7.76 4.60
C ASN A 104 -19.25 -8.45 4.61
N ILE A 105 -18.19 -7.66 4.78
CA ILE A 105 -16.86 -8.19 5.00
C ILE A 105 -16.82 -8.85 6.37
N LYS A 106 -16.42 -10.14 6.41
CA LYS A 106 -16.35 -10.94 7.61
C LYS A 106 -14.94 -11.41 7.96
N PHE A 107 -14.06 -11.39 6.96
CA PHE A 107 -12.66 -11.78 7.07
C PHE A 107 -11.76 -10.65 6.57
N ILE A 108 -10.75 -10.30 7.37
CA ILE A 108 -9.76 -9.30 7.01
C ILE A 108 -8.37 -9.91 7.06
N TRP A 109 -7.62 -9.79 5.96
CA TRP A 109 -6.22 -10.12 5.90
C TRP A 109 -5.41 -8.84 5.69
N ASN A 110 -4.67 -8.42 6.72
CA ASN A 110 -3.85 -7.22 6.71
C ASN A 110 -2.36 -7.59 6.64
N THR A 111 -1.68 -7.14 5.60
CA THR A 111 -0.28 -7.50 5.36
C THR A 111 0.59 -6.26 5.35
N GLN A 112 1.66 -6.26 6.15
CA GLN A 112 2.72 -5.23 6.19
C GLN A 112 2.15 -3.80 6.24
N SER A 113 1.12 -3.61 7.06
CA SER A 113 0.36 -2.38 7.05
C SER A 113 -0.29 -2.09 8.39
N ASN A 114 -0.23 -0.85 8.81
CA ASN A 114 -1.01 -0.34 9.93
C ASN A 114 -2.38 0.24 9.48
N THR A 115 -2.93 -0.33 8.39
CA THR A 115 -4.09 0.22 7.68
C THR A 115 -5.37 0.21 8.51
N LEU A 116 -5.60 -0.82 9.31
CA LEU A 116 -6.88 -1.00 10.03
C LEU A 116 -7.20 0.16 10.95
N ILE A 117 -6.18 0.77 11.56
CA ILE A 117 -6.38 1.80 12.56
C ILE A 117 -5.75 3.15 12.19
N ASN A 118 -4.95 3.21 11.12
CA ASN A 118 -4.20 4.41 10.77
C ASN A 118 -4.58 5.01 9.41
N GLN A 119 -5.16 4.25 8.49
CA GLN A 119 -5.45 4.72 7.14
C GLN A 119 -6.62 5.70 7.08
N HIS A 120 -7.58 5.57 7.98
CA HIS A 120 -8.79 6.39 8.02
C HIS A 120 -8.77 7.36 9.20
N GLY A 121 -9.31 8.56 8.98
CA GLY A 121 -9.79 9.38 10.09
C GLY A 121 -10.97 8.68 10.80
N GLY A 122 -11.20 8.97 12.07
CA GLY A 122 -12.33 8.40 12.80
C GLY A 122 -12.04 7.06 13.46
N ILE A 123 -10.84 6.87 13.97
CA ILE A 123 -10.40 5.69 14.72
C ILE A 123 -11.37 5.26 15.81
N ASN A 124 -12.03 6.22 16.47
CA ASN A 124 -13.04 5.96 17.50
C ASN A 124 -14.31 5.28 16.96
N GLN A 125 -14.56 5.38 15.65
CA GLN A 125 -15.65 4.68 14.97
C GLN A 125 -15.20 3.29 14.48
N LEU A 126 -13.94 3.14 14.11
CA LEU A 126 -13.37 1.87 13.63
C LEU A 126 -13.16 0.87 14.75
N ARG A 127 -12.64 1.31 15.86
CA ARG A 127 -12.31 0.47 16.99
C ARG A 127 -13.46 -0.47 17.43
N PRO A 128 -14.68 0.02 17.71
CA PRO A 128 -15.79 -0.87 18.09
C PRO A 128 -16.26 -1.79 16.95
N ILE A 129 -15.92 -1.51 15.70
CA ILE A 129 -16.20 -2.40 14.57
C ILE A 129 -15.22 -3.57 14.57
N LEU A 130 -13.92 -3.30 14.81
CA LEU A 130 -12.88 -4.31 14.84
C LEU A 130 -12.92 -5.19 16.11
N GLU A 131 -13.43 -4.66 17.21
CA GLU A 131 -13.60 -5.37 18.50
C GLU A 131 -14.89 -6.22 18.54
N ASP A 132 -15.75 -6.14 17.57
CA ASP A 132 -17.04 -6.83 17.50
C ASP A 132 -16.98 -8.06 16.58
N GLU A 133 -16.78 -9.24 17.15
CA GLU A 133 -16.71 -10.51 16.41
C GLU A 133 -17.99 -10.83 15.61
N THR A 134 -19.12 -10.21 15.94
CA THR A 134 -20.35 -10.35 15.14
C THR A 134 -20.26 -9.59 13.83
N LYS A 135 -19.39 -8.60 13.74
CA LYS A 135 -19.12 -7.80 12.54
C LYS A 135 -17.96 -8.37 11.73
N VAL A 136 -16.79 -8.53 12.35
CA VAL A 136 -15.62 -9.15 11.73
C VAL A 136 -15.31 -10.44 12.47
N GLU A 137 -15.49 -11.56 11.78
CA GLU A 137 -15.34 -12.90 12.36
C GLU A 137 -13.88 -13.31 12.54
N THR A 138 -12.99 -12.80 11.69
CA THR A 138 -11.56 -13.12 11.77
C THR A 138 -10.71 -12.01 11.16
N ILE A 139 -9.69 -11.59 11.89
CA ILE A 139 -8.66 -10.67 11.45
C ILE A 139 -7.30 -11.36 11.53
N VAL A 140 -6.60 -11.44 10.41
CA VAL A 140 -5.22 -11.91 10.33
C VAL A 140 -4.32 -10.73 10.01
N CYS A 141 -3.24 -10.53 10.78
CA CYS A 141 -2.18 -9.60 10.46
C CYS A 141 -0.87 -10.32 10.19
N VAL A 142 -0.20 -9.94 9.11
CA VAL A 142 1.16 -10.34 8.78
C VAL A 142 2.03 -9.10 8.88
N ASP A 143 2.91 -9.04 9.85
CA ASP A 143 3.74 -7.85 10.07
C ASP A 143 5.06 -8.22 10.78
N THR A 144 6.06 -7.36 10.65
CA THR A 144 7.35 -7.47 11.35
C THR A 144 7.28 -6.94 12.78
N GLN A 145 6.24 -6.20 13.13
CA GLN A 145 6.06 -5.55 14.41
C GLN A 145 4.62 -5.66 14.90
N MET A 146 4.44 -5.61 16.23
CA MET A 146 3.12 -5.51 16.85
C MET A 146 2.58 -4.09 16.68
N THR A 147 2.11 -3.79 15.47
CA THR A 147 1.50 -2.50 15.14
C THR A 147 0.14 -2.32 15.85
N PRO A 148 -0.37 -1.09 15.99
CA PRO A 148 -1.74 -0.88 16.49
C PRO A 148 -2.81 -1.65 15.72
N SER A 149 -2.64 -1.89 14.42
CA SER A 149 -3.54 -2.74 13.63
C SER A 149 -3.42 -4.22 14.00
N ALA A 150 -2.21 -4.71 14.25
CA ALA A 150 -1.97 -6.09 14.68
C ALA A 150 -2.59 -6.39 16.06
N MET A 151 -2.77 -5.39 16.90
CA MET A 151 -3.43 -5.55 18.21
C MET A 151 -4.92 -5.92 18.15
N PHE A 152 -5.56 -5.75 16.98
CA PHE A 152 -6.94 -6.17 16.71
C PHE A 152 -7.03 -7.53 16.04
N ALA A 153 -5.89 -8.16 15.72
CA ALA A 153 -5.88 -9.42 15.01
C ALA A 153 -6.12 -10.61 15.94
N ASP A 154 -6.89 -11.58 15.46
CA ASP A 154 -7.04 -12.90 16.10
C ASP A 154 -5.79 -13.74 15.89
N TYR A 155 -5.10 -13.54 14.74
CA TYR A 155 -3.85 -14.20 14.39
C TYR A 155 -2.84 -13.18 13.90
N VAL A 156 -1.67 -13.17 14.52
CA VAL A 156 -0.52 -12.41 14.05
C VAL A 156 0.52 -13.40 13.53
N LEU A 157 0.84 -13.28 12.25
CA LEU A 157 1.86 -14.09 11.58
C LEU A 157 3.11 -13.23 11.44
N PRO A 158 4.24 -13.63 12.04
CA PRO A 158 5.46 -12.84 11.98
C PRO A 158 6.09 -12.89 10.59
N ASP A 159 6.31 -11.73 10.00
CA ASP A 159 7.06 -11.56 8.75
C ASP A 159 8.54 -11.28 9.02
N VAL A 160 9.37 -11.44 8.02
CA VAL A 160 10.79 -11.07 8.07
C VAL A 160 10.97 -9.59 7.73
N CYS A 161 11.98 -8.96 8.31
CA CYS A 161 12.42 -7.64 7.88
C CYS A 161 13.41 -7.74 6.69
N HIS A 162 13.72 -6.60 6.08
CA HIS A 162 14.62 -6.56 4.91
C HIS A 162 16.00 -7.17 5.19
N GLN A 163 16.51 -7.05 6.41
CA GLN A 163 17.80 -7.59 6.81
C GLN A 163 17.80 -9.11 6.93
N GLU A 164 16.63 -9.72 7.03
CA GLU A 164 16.42 -11.17 7.20
C GLU A 164 15.98 -11.86 5.90
N SER A 165 15.81 -11.11 4.82
CA SER A 165 15.31 -11.63 3.54
C SER A 165 16.28 -11.38 2.39
N ILE A 166 16.20 -12.26 1.38
CA ILE A 166 16.80 -12.02 0.07
C ILE A 166 15.71 -11.52 -0.83
N ASP A 167 15.96 -10.40 -1.51
CA ASP A 167 15.00 -9.81 -2.41
C ASP A 167 15.65 -9.24 -3.66
N LEU A 168 14.92 -9.23 -4.76
CA LEU A 168 15.33 -8.64 -6.01
C LEU A 168 14.52 -7.36 -6.22
N MET A 169 15.18 -6.23 -6.07
CA MET A 169 14.57 -4.93 -6.21
C MET A 169 14.81 -4.38 -7.61
N ALA A 170 13.75 -4.21 -8.37
CA ALA A 170 13.77 -3.37 -9.54
C ALA A 170 13.40 -1.95 -9.13
N ASP A 171 14.01 -0.96 -9.78
CA ASP A 171 13.67 0.42 -9.51
C ASP A 171 12.24 0.73 -9.93
N SER A 172 11.41 1.04 -8.97
CA SER A 172 10.06 1.55 -9.20
C SER A 172 9.89 3.03 -8.87
N TYR A 173 10.89 3.66 -8.24
CA TYR A 173 10.79 5.03 -7.75
C TYR A 173 12.07 5.87 -7.92
N ALA A 174 13.03 5.41 -8.72
CA ALA A 174 14.22 6.21 -8.95
C ALA A 174 13.92 7.40 -9.86
N VAL A 175 14.71 8.41 -9.66
CA VAL A 175 14.62 9.65 -10.39
C VAL A 175 15.22 9.46 -11.78
N GLY A 176 14.40 9.61 -12.81
CA GLY A 176 14.83 9.64 -14.20
C GLY A 176 14.94 8.28 -14.86
N ASP A 177 15.66 8.23 -15.97
CA ASP A 177 15.75 7.11 -16.90
C ASP A 177 16.74 6.00 -16.46
N GLN A 178 16.96 5.82 -15.16
CA GLN A 178 17.88 4.81 -14.66
C GLN A 178 17.15 3.51 -14.34
N ASN A 179 17.43 2.50 -15.15
CA ASN A 179 17.02 1.14 -14.85
C ASN A 179 18.15 0.45 -14.06
N TYR A 180 17.85 -0.02 -12.86
CA TYR A 180 18.76 -0.87 -12.13
C TYR A 180 18.04 -2.06 -11.53
N LEU A 181 18.79 -3.12 -11.34
CA LEU A 181 18.38 -4.30 -10.62
C LEU A 181 19.33 -4.46 -9.44
N MET A 182 18.77 -4.49 -8.25
CA MET A 182 19.54 -4.63 -7.01
C MET A 182 19.15 -5.93 -6.33
N LEU A 183 20.15 -6.75 -6.08
CA LEU A 183 20.00 -7.89 -5.19
C LEU A 183 20.24 -7.41 -3.74
N SER A 184 19.21 -7.54 -2.91
CA SER A 184 19.33 -7.39 -1.47
C SER A 184 19.62 -8.75 -0.88
N ASP A 185 20.81 -8.95 -0.34
CA ASP A 185 21.14 -10.17 0.39
C ASP A 185 20.82 -10.00 1.87
N LYS A 186 20.49 -11.10 2.54
CA LYS A 186 20.19 -11.05 3.97
C LYS A 186 21.48 -10.80 4.78
N ALA A 187 21.37 -9.94 5.77
CA ALA A 187 22.45 -9.62 6.69
C ALA A 187 22.46 -10.52 7.94
N ILE A 188 21.28 -11.02 8.32
CA ILE A 188 21.07 -11.88 9.49
C ILE A 188 20.05 -12.97 9.16
N ASP A 189 20.10 -14.09 9.85
CA ASP A 189 19.07 -15.10 9.80
C ASP A 189 17.89 -14.71 10.72
N PRO A 190 16.64 -15.05 10.35
CA PRO A 190 15.51 -14.92 11.26
C PRO A 190 15.76 -15.69 12.55
N GLU A 191 15.49 -15.04 13.69
CA GLU A 191 15.79 -15.65 14.99
C GLU A 191 14.67 -16.57 15.51
N TRP A 192 13.42 -16.31 15.07
CA TRP A 192 12.25 -17.05 15.53
C TRP A 192 11.46 -17.66 14.35
N GLU A 193 10.14 -17.73 14.49
CA GLU A 193 9.25 -18.37 13.50
C GLU A 193 8.84 -17.47 12.33
N GLN A 194 9.43 -16.29 12.19
CA GLN A 194 9.11 -15.38 11.10
C GLN A 194 9.45 -16.01 9.74
N LYS A 195 8.57 -15.75 8.78
CA LYS A 195 8.67 -16.23 7.40
C LYS A 195 8.35 -15.11 6.44
N PRO A 196 9.04 -15.06 5.29
CA PRO A 196 8.64 -14.14 4.23
C PRO A 196 7.16 -14.34 3.85
N ASN A 197 6.46 -13.24 3.60
CA ASN A 197 5.04 -13.28 3.28
C ASN A 197 4.71 -14.27 2.15
N TRP A 198 5.58 -14.40 1.13
CA TRP A 198 5.38 -15.36 0.04
C TRP A 198 5.40 -16.82 0.52
N GLU A 199 6.21 -17.16 1.53
CA GLU A 199 6.22 -18.51 2.13
C GLU A 199 4.96 -18.78 2.95
N ILE A 200 4.46 -17.77 3.66
CA ILE A 200 3.18 -17.85 4.38
C ILE A 200 2.06 -18.16 3.39
N MET A 201 1.99 -17.40 2.29
CA MET A 201 1.00 -17.59 1.24
C MET A 201 1.14 -18.92 0.51
N ARG A 202 2.37 -19.34 0.23
CA ARG A 202 2.68 -20.67 -0.31
C ARG A 202 2.20 -21.80 0.61
N GLY A 203 2.41 -21.63 1.91
CA GLY A 203 1.93 -22.59 2.92
C GLY A 203 0.41 -22.69 2.95
N LEU A 204 -0.32 -21.61 2.75
CA LEU A 204 -1.77 -21.59 2.58
C LEU A 204 -2.18 -22.26 1.27
N ALA A 205 -1.53 -21.92 0.15
CA ALA A 205 -1.80 -22.51 -1.16
C ALA A 205 -1.64 -24.04 -1.14
N ARG A 206 -0.64 -24.54 -0.42
CA ARG A 206 -0.46 -25.99 -0.21
C ARG A 206 -1.65 -26.61 0.51
N ARG A 207 -2.14 -25.98 1.57
CA ARG A 207 -3.31 -26.46 2.33
C ARG A 207 -4.61 -26.43 1.52
N PHE A 208 -4.72 -25.48 0.61
CA PHE A 208 -5.84 -25.38 -0.33
C PHE A 208 -5.68 -26.27 -1.59
N GLY A 209 -4.56 -26.98 -1.73
CA GLY A 209 -4.32 -27.85 -2.88
C GLY A 209 -3.98 -27.12 -4.18
N CYS A 210 -3.57 -25.86 -4.11
CA CYS A 210 -3.26 -25.04 -5.27
C CYS A 210 -1.80 -24.50 -5.29
N GLU A 211 -0.88 -25.11 -4.54
CA GLU A 211 0.51 -24.68 -4.47
C GLU A 211 1.17 -24.58 -5.86
N ALA A 212 0.96 -25.58 -6.71
CA ALA A 212 1.54 -25.62 -8.06
C ALA A 212 1.05 -24.50 -9.00
N ALA A 213 -0.05 -23.85 -8.66
CA ALA A 213 -0.55 -22.70 -9.39
C ALA A 213 -0.01 -21.36 -8.81
N TYR A 214 0.56 -21.41 -7.61
CA TYR A 214 1.12 -20.26 -6.90
C TYR A 214 2.64 -20.13 -7.12
N THR A 215 3.36 -21.24 -7.34
CA THR A 215 4.84 -21.26 -7.46
C THR A 215 5.27 -21.69 -8.90
#